data_a544e018f6bf60dbcc3cedb671817e31
#
_entry.id   a544e018f6bf60dbcc3cedb671817e31
#
_cell.length_a   1.000
_cell.length_b   1.000
_cell.length_c   1.000
_cell.angle_alpha   90.00
_cell.angle_beta   90.00
_cell.angle_gamma   90.00
#
_symmetry.space_group_name_H-M   'P 1'
#
loop_
_entity.id
_entity.type
_entity.pdbx_description
1 polymer ?
#
loop_
_entity_poly.entity_id
_entity_poly.type
_entity_poly.pdbx_seq_one_letter_code
_entity_poly.pdbx_strand_id
1 'polypeptide(L)'
;MIDDITLGYLILLFPLITFVVNGLFLGNKCAKAAAIFAVICNGLAFAAAGTLAFHYFSSNFAPQKAILFDHTFIPFIGDLVARIGMLVDPLSVMMLVVVTFISFMVNIYSIGYMREDRAAGRFFALLSLFSFSMLGLVVATNLFQMFIFWELVGVSSYLLIGFWYHKPSAVSAS
;
A
#
# COMPACT_ATOMS: atom_id res chain seq x y z
N MET A 1 -10.90 -17.36 -14.10
CA MET A 1 -9.52 -17.16 -13.64
C MET A 1 -9.35 -15.65 -13.53
N ILE A 2 -8.91 -15.13 -12.39
CA ILE A 2 -8.70 -13.70 -12.23
C ILE A 2 -7.44 -13.34 -13.03
N ASP A 3 -7.55 -12.32 -13.90
CA ASP A 3 -6.41 -11.89 -14.72
C ASP A 3 -5.33 -11.22 -13.85
N ASP A 4 -4.07 -11.38 -14.20
CA ASP A 4 -2.94 -10.80 -13.47
C ASP A 4 -3.04 -9.28 -13.35
N ILE A 5 -3.65 -8.63 -14.34
CA ILE A 5 -3.98 -7.19 -14.30
C ILE A 5 -4.94 -6.88 -13.16
N THR A 6 -6.00 -7.70 -13.00
CA THR A 6 -6.98 -7.54 -11.91
C THR A 6 -6.32 -7.75 -10.54
N LEU A 7 -5.44 -8.75 -10.42
CA LEU A 7 -4.67 -8.98 -9.18
C LEU A 7 -3.79 -7.77 -8.85
N GLY A 8 -3.12 -7.19 -9.86
CA GLY A 8 -2.31 -5.99 -9.71
C GLY A 8 -3.12 -4.79 -9.17
N TYR A 9 -4.31 -4.55 -9.72
CA TYR A 9 -5.20 -3.50 -9.20
C TYR A 9 -5.66 -3.79 -7.77
N LEU A 10 -6.03 -5.03 -7.44
CA LEU A 10 -6.50 -5.39 -6.11
C LEU A 10 -5.41 -5.19 -5.05
N ILE A 11 -4.15 -5.53 -5.36
CA ILE A 11 -3.01 -5.34 -4.45
C ILE A 11 -2.87 -3.86 -4.05
N LEU A 12 -3.03 -2.95 -4.99
CA LEU A 12 -2.92 -1.50 -4.74
C LEU A 12 -4.21 -0.92 -4.14
N LEU A 13 -5.38 -1.35 -4.61
CA LEU A 13 -6.66 -0.77 -4.21
C LEU A 13 -7.05 -1.11 -2.77
N PHE A 14 -6.79 -2.32 -2.29
CA PHE A 14 -7.19 -2.70 -0.93
C PHE A 14 -6.61 -1.80 0.16
N PRO A 15 -5.29 -1.52 0.21
CA PRO A 15 -4.75 -0.59 1.19
C PRO A 15 -5.27 0.85 0.99
N LEU A 16 -5.45 1.29 -0.27
CA LEU A 16 -5.98 2.61 -0.57
C LEU A 16 -7.43 2.77 -0.09
N ILE A 17 -8.29 1.79 -0.37
CA ILE A 17 -9.68 1.76 0.13
C ILE A 17 -9.69 1.79 1.66
N THR A 18 -8.80 1.01 2.28
CA THR A 18 -8.68 1.00 3.75
C THR A 18 -8.31 2.38 4.30
N PHE A 19 -7.36 3.06 3.67
CA PHE A 19 -6.98 4.42 4.04
C PHE A 19 -8.18 5.37 3.95
N VAL A 20 -8.89 5.37 2.83
CA VAL A 20 -10.03 6.28 2.60
C VAL A 20 -11.19 5.97 3.56
N VAL A 21 -11.57 4.71 3.69
CA VAL A 21 -12.70 4.30 4.54
C VAL A 21 -12.39 4.54 6.02
N ASN A 22 -11.22 4.16 6.49
CA ASN A 22 -10.84 4.38 7.89
C ASN A 22 -10.56 5.86 8.17
N GLY A 23 -9.95 6.59 7.25
CA GLY A 23 -9.66 8.01 7.43
C GLY A 23 -10.90 8.88 7.49
N LEU A 24 -11.87 8.64 6.58
CA LEU A 24 -13.05 9.50 6.44
C LEU A 24 -14.26 9.03 7.26
N PHE A 25 -14.49 7.71 7.39
CA PHE A 25 -15.76 7.20 7.91
C PHE A 25 -15.64 6.46 9.25
N LEU A 26 -14.66 5.59 9.41
CA LEU A 26 -14.57 4.69 10.57
C LEU A 26 -13.66 5.22 11.68
N GLY A 27 -12.64 6.01 11.34
CA GLY A 27 -11.57 6.41 12.27
C GLY A 27 -12.03 7.13 13.54
N ASN A 28 -13.14 7.86 13.47
CA ASN A 28 -13.69 8.62 14.60
C ASN A 28 -14.88 7.94 15.28
N LYS A 29 -15.48 6.91 14.66
CA LYS A 29 -16.74 6.32 15.13
C LYS A 29 -16.58 4.96 15.79
N CYS A 30 -15.76 4.08 15.21
CA CYS A 30 -15.62 2.68 15.65
C CYS A 30 -14.20 2.17 15.42
N ALA A 31 -13.29 2.39 16.37
CA ALA A 31 -11.90 1.95 16.30
C ALA A 31 -11.76 0.43 16.04
N LYS A 32 -12.63 -0.40 16.65
CA LYS A 32 -12.62 -1.85 16.44
C LYS A 32 -13.01 -2.24 15.00
N ALA A 33 -14.03 -1.59 14.45
CA ALA A 33 -14.43 -1.84 13.06
C ALA A 33 -13.35 -1.41 12.07
N ALA A 34 -12.70 -0.27 12.31
CA ALA A 34 -11.58 0.21 11.51
C ALA A 34 -10.39 -0.77 11.52
N ALA A 35 -10.05 -1.31 12.69
CA ALA A 35 -8.99 -2.31 12.83
C ALA A 35 -9.29 -3.60 12.08
N ILE A 36 -10.49 -4.16 12.26
CA ILE A 36 -10.92 -5.40 11.57
C ILE A 36 -10.94 -5.19 10.06
N PHE A 37 -11.48 -4.06 9.60
CA PHE A 37 -11.52 -3.71 8.18
C PHE A 37 -10.11 -3.61 7.58
N ALA A 38 -9.17 -2.97 8.29
CA ALA A 38 -7.78 -2.86 7.86
C ALA A 38 -7.11 -4.24 7.74
N VAL A 39 -7.30 -5.12 8.72
CA VAL A 39 -6.73 -6.48 8.68
C VAL A 39 -7.31 -7.29 7.53
N ILE A 40 -8.63 -7.25 7.30
CA ILE A 40 -9.26 -7.97 6.20
C ILE A 40 -8.73 -7.49 4.85
N CYS A 41 -8.74 -6.18 4.60
CA CYS A 41 -8.30 -5.63 3.32
C CYS A 41 -6.80 -5.88 3.06
N ASN A 42 -5.93 -5.69 4.08
CA ASN A 42 -4.50 -5.99 3.91
C ASN A 42 -4.25 -7.51 3.77
N GLY A 43 -5.05 -8.36 4.42
CA GLY A 43 -5.02 -9.81 4.22
C GLY A 43 -5.42 -10.22 2.79
N LEU A 44 -6.43 -9.57 2.22
CA LEU A 44 -6.83 -9.78 0.82
C LEU A 44 -5.76 -9.29 -0.15
N ALA A 45 -5.10 -8.15 0.14
CA ALA A 45 -3.96 -7.68 -0.65
C ALA A 45 -2.79 -8.68 -0.62
N PHE A 46 -2.50 -9.27 0.55
CA PHE A 46 -1.48 -10.32 0.68
C PHE A 46 -1.86 -11.58 -0.10
N ALA A 47 -3.11 -12.04 -0.01
CA ALA A 47 -3.60 -13.19 -0.78
C ALA A 47 -3.50 -12.93 -2.30
N ALA A 48 -3.87 -11.73 -2.76
CA ALA A 48 -3.73 -11.34 -4.17
C ALA A 48 -2.27 -11.31 -4.63
N ALA A 49 -1.34 -10.79 -3.80
CA ALA A 49 0.08 -10.80 -4.10
C ALA A 49 0.66 -12.23 -4.15
N GLY A 50 0.23 -13.10 -3.25
CA GLY A 50 0.60 -14.51 -3.25
C GLY A 50 0.11 -15.27 -4.48
N THR A 51 -1.13 -15.01 -4.93
CA THR A 51 -1.67 -15.60 -6.16
C THR A 51 -0.96 -15.08 -7.39
N LEU A 52 -0.66 -13.79 -7.47
CA LEU A 52 0.14 -13.20 -8.55
C LEU A 52 1.54 -13.84 -8.61
N ALA A 53 2.19 -13.99 -7.46
CA ALA A 53 3.51 -14.63 -7.38
C ALA A 53 3.44 -16.10 -7.82
N PHE A 54 2.41 -16.83 -7.40
CA PHE A 54 2.23 -18.21 -7.83
C PHE A 54 2.03 -18.32 -9.34
N HIS A 55 1.20 -17.48 -9.95
CA HIS A 55 1.03 -17.42 -11.41
C HIS A 55 2.34 -17.08 -12.12
N TYR A 56 3.05 -16.07 -11.62
CA TYR A 56 4.30 -15.60 -12.22
C TYR A 56 5.38 -16.67 -12.23
N PHE A 57 5.58 -17.40 -11.12
CA PHE A 57 6.61 -18.42 -11.00
C PHE A 57 6.18 -19.82 -11.51
N SER A 58 4.87 -20.13 -11.60
CA SER A 58 4.37 -21.39 -12.13
C SER A 58 4.24 -21.41 -13.64
N SER A 59 3.99 -20.27 -14.28
CA SER A 59 4.05 -20.18 -15.73
C SER A 59 5.51 -20.30 -16.13
N ASN A 60 5.85 -21.22 -17.05
CA ASN A 60 7.18 -21.40 -17.63
C ASN A 60 7.65 -20.14 -18.41
N PHE A 61 7.26 -18.97 -17.96
CA PHE A 61 7.72 -17.71 -18.49
C PHE A 61 9.19 -17.55 -18.06
N ALA A 62 10.07 -17.42 -19.03
CA ALA A 62 11.35 -16.80 -18.80
C ALA A 62 11.11 -15.48 -18.05
N PRO A 63 11.98 -15.06 -17.12
CA PRO A 63 11.78 -13.88 -16.28
C PRO A 63 11.70 -12.63 -17.16
N GLN A 64 10.52 -12.34 -17.67
CA GLN A 64 10.27 -11.22 -18.56
C GLN A 64 9.65 -10.09 -17.73
N LYS A 65 10.31 -8.95 -17.87
CA LYS A 65 9.78 -7.67 -17.39
C LYS A 65 8.48 -7.37 -18.14
N ALA A 66 7.35 -7.35 -17.42
CA ALA A 66 6.05 -7.07 -18.00
C ALA A 66 5.45 -5.80 -17.37
N ILE A 67 4.80 -5.00 -18.18
CA ILE A 67 3.98 -3.87 -17.70
C ILE A 67 2.54 -4.37 -17.75
N LEU A 68 1.91 -4.52 -16.57
CA LEU A 68 0.53 -4.99 -16.48
C LEU A 68 -0.47 -3.94 -16.94
N PHE A 69 -0.22 -2.68 -16.59
CA PHE A 69 -0.98 -1.55 -17.10
C PHE A 69 -0.11 -0.28 -17.11
N ASP A 70 -0.47 0.66 -17.96
CA ASP A 70 0.21 1.95 -18.10
C ASP A 70 -0.81 3.00 -18.52
N HIS A 71 -1.13 3.93 -17.61
CA HIS A 71 -2.10 4.98 -17.83
C HIS A 71 -1.44 6.35 -17.90
N THR A 72 -1.86 7.16 -18.85
CA THR A 72 -1.48 8.57 -18.95
C THR A 72 -2.12 9.34 -17.80
N PHE A 73 -1.29 9.90 -16.91
CA PHE A 73 -1.75 10.66 -15.74
C PHE A 73 -1.82 12.16 -16.05
N ILE A 74 -0.73 12.74 -16.56
CA ILE A 74 -0.66 14.17 -16.94
C ILE A 74 0.03 14.28 -18.29
N PRO A 75 -0.65 14.84 -19.31
CA PRO A 75 0.02 15.25 -20.54
C PRO A 75 0.77 16.57 -20.30
N PHE A 76 2.07 16.58 -20.53
CA PHE A 76 2.87 17.80 -20.56
C PHE A 76 2.96 18.35 -22.00
N ILE A 77 3.64 19.48 -22.18
CA ILE A 77 3.83 20.12 -23.49
C ILE A 77 4.77 19.24 -24.34
N GLY A 78 4.38 18.93 -25.57
CA GLY A 78 5.11 18.06 -26.48
C GLY A 78 4.88 16.57 -26.21
N ASP A 79 5.89 15.74 -26.41
CA ASP A 79 5.80 14.26 -26.24
C ASP A 79 6.03 13.79 -24.79
N LEU A 80 6.21 14.74 -23.85
CA LEU A 80 6.39 14.41 -22.43
C LEU A 80 5.06 14.09 -21.77
N VAL A 81 4.91 12.85 -21.34
CA VAL A 81 3.71 12.35 -20.66
C VAL A 81 4.10 11.70 -19.34
N ALA A 82 3.53 12.16 -18.23
CA ALA A 82 3.63 11.42 -16.99
C ALA A 82 2.68 10.23 -17.01
N ARG A 83 3.21 9.05 -16.80
CA ARG A 83 2.46 7.79 -16.79
C ARG A 83 2.48 7.17 -15.41
N ILE A 84 1.39 6.51 -15.05
CA ILE A 84 1.29 5.66 -13.86
C ILE A 84 0.98 4.26 -14.35
N GLY A 85 1.84 3.32 -13.98
CA GLY A 85 1.72 1.94 -14.42
C GLY A 85 2.16 0.96 -13.33
N MET A 86 2.09 -0.32 -13.66
CA MET A 86 2.56 -1.40 -12.81
C MET A 86 3.57 -2.26 -13.55
N LEU A 87 4.82 -2.17 -13.11
CA LEU A 87 5.91 -3.01 -13.57
C LEU A 87 5.95 -4.28 -12.75
N VAL A 88 6.01 -5.42 -13.45
CA VAL A 88 6.14 -6.74 -12.84
C VAL A 88 7.39 -7.41 -13.39
N ASP A 89 8.32 -7.67 -12.49
CA ASP A 89 9.51 -8.47 -12.72
C ASP A 89 9.73 -9.41 -11.52
N PRO A 90 10.67 -10.37 -11.55
CA PRO A 90 10.88 -11.30 -10.45
C PRO A 90 11.11 -10.61 -9.11
N LEU A 91 11.83 -9.48 -9.12
CA LEU A 91 12.15 -8.72 -7.92
C LEU A 91 10.92 -8.00 -7.36
N SER A 92 10.16 -7.31 -8.22
CA SER A 92 8.94 -6.60 -7.80
C SER A 92 7.89 -7.57 -7.28
N VAL A 93 7.70 -8.73 -7.90
CA VAL A 93 6.77 -9.77 -7.41
C VAL A 93 7.15 -10.26 -6.02
N MET A 94 8.44 -10.57 -5.79
CA MET A 94 8.91 -10.95 -4.45
C MET A 94 8.68 -9.83 -3.44
N MET A 95 8.99 -8.60 -3.81
CA MET A 95 8.80 -7.43 -2.93
C MET A 95 7.33 -7.16 -2.64
N LEU A 96 6.42 -7.36 -3.61
CA LEU A 96 4.97 -7.26 -3.36
C LEU A 96 4.52 -8.24 -2.28
N VAL A 97 4.96 -9.50 -2.34
CA VAL A 97 4.64 -10.51 -1.31
C VAL A 97 5.20 -10.11 0.05
N VAL A 98 6.48 -9.68 0.10
CA VAL A 98 7.12 -9.28 1.37
C VAL A 98 6.42 -8.07 1.99
N VAL A 99 6.17 -7.02 1.20
CA VAL A 99 5.54 -5.79 1.71
C VAL A 99 4.11 -6.05 2.19
N THR A 100 3.31 -6.80 1.42
CA THR A 100 1.93 -7.13 1.82
C THR A 100 1.89 -8.04 3.02
N PHE A 101 2.81 -9.01 3.13
CA PHE A 101 2.92 -9.89 4.30
C PHE A 101 3.27 -9.10 5.56
N ILE A 102 4.30 -8.26 5.52
CA ILE A 102 4.71 -7.43 6.67
C ILE A 102 3.57 -6.48 7.05
N SER A 103 2.95 -5.82 6.07
CA SER A 103 1.81 -4.94 6.31
C SER A 103 0.66 -5.66 7.00
N PHE A 104 0.32 -6.87 6.55
CA PHE A 104 -0.71 -7.69 7.16
C PHE A 104 -0.36 -8.06 8.61
N MET A 105 0.87 -8.53 8.89
CA MET A 105 1.33 -8.87 10.23
C MET A 105 1.33 -7.66 11.18
N VAL A 106 1.78 -6.51 10.71
CA VAL A 106 1.77 -5.27 11.50
C VAL A 106 0.33 -4.83 11.80
N ASN A 107 -0.61 -4.95 10.86
CA ASN A 107 -2.02 -4.65 11.11
C ASN A 107 -2.60 -5.56 12.20
N ILE A 108 -2.31 -6.88 12.19
CA ILE A 108 -2.75 -7.82 13.24
C ILE A 108 -2.16 -7.42 14.59
N TYR A 109 -0.85 -7.18 14.65
CA TYR A 109 -0.18 -6.75 15.87
C TYR A 109 -0.78 -5.46 16.43
N SER A 110 -1.09 -4.51 15.56
CA SER A 110 -1.62 -3.20 15.94
C SER A 110 -3.02 -3.26 16.56
N ILE A 111 -3.79 -4.33 16.37
CA ILE A 111 -5.07 -4.52 17.08
C ILE A 111 -4.85 -4.53 18.59
N GLY A 112 -3.85 -5.27 19.06
CA GLY A 112 -3.48 -5.31 20.48
C GLY A 112 -2.84 -4.02 20.96
N TYR A 113 -1.92 -3.48 20.16
CA TYR A 113 -1.14 -2.29 20.47
C TYR A 113 -2.00 -1.03 20.64
N MET A 114 -3.00 -0.83 19.78
CA MET A 114 -3.88 0.34 19.75
C MET A 114 -5.22 0.14 20.47
N ARG A 115 -5.37 -0.94 21.24
CA ARG A 115 -6.65 -1.36 21.82
C ARG A 115 -7.30 -0.30 22.71
N GLU A 116 -6.49 0.46 23.45
CA GLU A 116 -6.94 1.46 24.42
C GLU A 116 -6.96 2.89 23.86
N ASP A 117 -6.43 3.09 22.64
CA ASP A 117 -6.32 4.41 22.04
C ASP A 117 -7.59 4.78 21.25
N ARG A 118 -8.16 5.94 21.58
CA ARG A 118 -9.34 6.47 20.87
C ARG A 118 -9.07 6.82 19.41
N ALA A 119 -7.83 7.11 19.06
CA ALA A 119 -7.41 7.47 17.72
C ALA A 119 -6.95 6.26 16.87
N ALA A 120 -7.17 5.02 17.34
CA ALA A 120 -6.74 3.80 16.66
C ALA A 120 -7.19 3.74 15.19
N GLY A 121 -8.40 4.20 14.86
CA GLY A 121 -8.87 4.22 13.48
C GLY A 121 -8.02 5.09 12.56
N ARG A 122 -7.54 6.25 13.04
CA ARG A 122 -6.58 7.11 12.32
C ARG A 122 -5.25 6.40 12.11
N PHE A 123 -4.78 5.67 13.14
CA PHE A 123 -3.54 4.89 13.04
C PHE A 123 -3.64 3.85 11.92
N PHE A 124 -4.71 3.06 11.88
CA PHE A 124 -4.93 2.06 10.83
C PHE A 124 -5.07 2.68 9.44
N ALA A 125 -5.66 3.88 9.33
CA ALA A 125 -5.69 4.61 8.07
C ALA A 125 -4.28 4.97 7.60
N LEU A 126 -3.46 5.58 8.46
CA LEU A 126 -2.09 5.97 8.12
C LEU A 126 -1.20 4.76 7.81
N LEU A 127 -1.36 3.66 8.54
CA LEU A 127 -0.64 2.42 8.27
C LEU A 127 -0.99 1.84 6.89
N SER A 128 -2.27 1.93 6.50
CA SER A 128 -2.71 1.50 5.17
C SER A 128 -2.24 2.44 4.06
N LEU A 129 -2.16 3.75 4.32
CA LEU A 129 -1.55 4.71 3.40
C LEU A 129 -0.07 4.39 3.18
N PHE A 130 0.67 4.10 4.25
CA PHE A 130 2.07 3.68 4.16
C PHE A 130 2.23 2.43 3.31
N SER A 131 1.38 1.41 3.54
CA SER A 131 1.39 0.17 2.74
C SER A 131 1.11 0.43 1.26
N PHE A 132 0.11 1.25 0.95
CA PHE A 132 -0.20 1.67 -0.42
C PHE A 132 0.99 2.37 -1.09
N SER A 133 1.63 3.28 -0.37
CA SER A 133 2.78 4.05 -0.87
C SER A 133 3.97 3.15 -1.18
N MET A 134 4.27 2.20 -0.29
CA MET A 134 5.34 1.22 -0.50
C MET A 134 5.05 0.31 -1.69
N LEU A 135 3.81 -0.17 -1.85
CA LEU A 135 3.43 -1.00 -2.99
C LEU A 135 3.54 -0.22 -4.30
N GLY A 136 3.07 1.03 -4.33
CA GLY A 136 3.19 1.89 -5.51
C GLY A 136 4.63 2.21 -5.90
N LEU A 137 5.53 2.32 -4.89
CA LEU A 137 6.97 2.50 -5.12
C LEU A 137 7.60 1.25 -5.76
N VAL A 138 7.26 0.06 -5.24
CA VAL A 138 7.80 -1.23 -5.72
C VAL A 138 7.45 -1.49 -7.18
N VAL A 139 6.25 -1.11 -7.61
CA VAL A 139 5.75 -1.37 -8.97
C VAL A 139 5.94 -0.21 -9.93
N ALA A 140 6.67 0.83 -9.54
CA ALA A 140 6.83 2.02 -10.36
C ALA A 140 7.46 1.71 -11.73
N THR A 141 6.84 2.23 -12.79
CA THR A 141 7.29 2.04 -14.19
C THR A 141 8.30 3.08 -14.66
N ASN A 142 8.32 4.24 -13.99
CA ASN A 142 9.15 5.37 -14.34
C ASN A 142 9.58 6.17 -13.10
N LEU A 143 10.59 7.03 -13.29
CA LEU A 143 11.19 7.83 -12.22
C LEU A 143 10.19 8.83 -11.60
N PHE A 144 9.27 9.37 -12.39
CA PHE A 144 8.26 10.31 -11.91
C PHE A 144 7.28 9.64 -10.92
N GLN A 145 6.78 8.45 -11.28
CA GLN A 145 5.95 7.65 -10.40
C GLN A 145 6.71 7.23 -9.13
N MET A 146 7.96 6.79 -9.29
CA MET A 146 8.83 6.43 -8.17
C MET A 146 8.98 7.60 -7.19
N PHE A 147 9.24 8.81 -7.69
CA PHE A 147 9.37 10.01 -6.87
C PHE A 147 8.09 10.33 -6.10
N ILE A 148 6.91 10.29 -6.76
CA ILE A 148 5.62 10.54 -6.10
C ILE A 148 5.40 9.55 -4.94
N PHE A 149 5.60 8.26 -5.18
CA PHE A 149 5.37 7.26 -4.13
C PHE A 149 6.43 7.30 -3.04
N TRP A 150 7.67 7.67 -3.35
CA TRP A 150 8.72 7.90 -2.35
C TRP A 150 8.35 9.06 -1.40
N GLU A 151 7.93 10.19 -1.94
CA GLU A 151 7.45 11.30 -1.14
C GLU A 151 6.26 10.90 -0.26
N LEU A 152 5.34 10.11 -0.82
CA LEU A 152 4.17 9.62 -0.08
C LEU A 152 4.56 8.65 1.05
N VAL A 153 5.60 7.82 0.88
CA VAL A 153 6.19 7.00 1.94
C VAL A 153 6.77 7.90 3.04
N GLY A 154 7.50 8.95 2.67
CA GLY A 154 8.05 9.92 3.61
C GLY A 154 6.97 10.60 4.44
N VAL A 155 5.94 11.13 3.79
CA VAL A 155 4.81 11.80 4.46
C VAL A 155 4.06 10.84 5.38
N SER A 156 3.74 9.64 4.92
CA SER A 156 3.02 8.65 5.74
C SER A 156 3.85 8.19 6.94
N SER A 157 5.16 8.05 6.78
CA SER A 157 6.10 7.75 7.86
C SER A 157 6.15 8.88 8.89
N TYR A 158 6.28 10.14 8.42
CA TYR A 158 6.23 11.31 9.28
C TYR A 158 4.95 11.34 10.14
N LEU A 159 3.78 11.11 9.52
CA LEU A 159 2.49 11.10 10.21
C LEU A 159 2.34 9.93 11.20
N LEU A 160 2.99 8.78 10.95
CA LEU A 160 2.99 7.65 11.86
C LEU A 160 3.93 7.87 13.05
N ILE A 161 5.13 8.43 12.84
CA ILE A 161 6.07 8.75 13.91
C ILE A 161 5.48 9.85 14.81
N GLY A 162 4.92 10.90 14.21
CA GLY A 162 4.24 12.00 14.91
C GLY A 162 2.82 11.69 15.37
N PHE A 163 2.37 10.42 15.35
CA PHE A 163 1.01 10.05 15.67
C PHE A 163 0.56 10.55 17.05
N TRP A 164 1.41 10.41 18.06
CA TRP A 164 1.21 10.96 19.40
C TRP A 164 1.81 12.35 19.54
N TYR A 165 1.33 13.32 18.78
CA TYR A 165 1.79 14.71 18.76
C TYR A 165 1.74 15.41 20.14
N HIS A 166 1.05 14.85 21.12
CA HIS A 166 1.05 15.33 22.50
C HIS A 166 2.33 14.99 23.27
N LYS A 167 3.13 14.04 22.77
CA LYS A 167 4.39 13.65 23.39
C LYS A 167 5.56 14.43 22.75
N PRO A 168 6.30 15.28 23.51
CA PRO A 168 7.42 16.04 22.96
C PRO A 168 8.47 15.17 22.26
N SER A 169 8.70 13.95 22.77
CA SER A 169 9.63 12.98 22.18
C SER A 169 9.18 12.48 20.80
N ALA A 170 7.88 12.36 20.55
CA ALA A 170 7.36 11.94 19.25
C ALA A 170 7.47 13.09 18.22
N VAL A 171 7.21 14.32 18.66
CA VAL A 171 7.32 15.51 17.79
C VAL A 171 8.76 15.79 17.42
N SER A 172 9.72 15.60 18.33
CA SER A 172 11.14 15.82 18.03
C SER A 172 11.76 14.69 17.17
N ALA A 173 11.09 13.56 17.03
CA ALA A 173 11.53 12.42 16.22
C ALA A 173 10.88 12.38 14.82
N SER A 174 9.82 13.16 14.59
CA SER A 174 9.17 13.32 13.29
C SER A 174 9.74 14.51 12.53
#